data_0c60bb949d3eba1efe8335235ff2da7d
#
_entry.id   0c60bb949d3eba1efe8335235ff2da7d
#
_cell.length_a   1.000
_cell.length_b   1.000
_cell.length_c   1.000
_cell.angle_alpha   90.00
_cell.angle_beta   90.00
_cell.angle_gamma   90.00
#
_symmetry.space_group_name_H-M   'P 1'
#
loop_
_entity.id
_entity.type
_entity.pdbx_description
1 polymer ?
#
loop_
_entity_poly.entity_id
_entity_poly.type
_entity_poly.pdbx_seq_one_letter_code
_entity_poly.pdbx_strand_id
1 'polypeptide(L)'
;MQAIEITQPGVLQLTEREKPDTSENEILLKINYVGFCGSDLSTYLGKNPMVKYPRIPGHEVSATIEETGRNVPEKFQPGQPATVVPYTNCGHCPACKQKKYNACQYNETLGVQRDGAMSEFISVPWQKVIVDPELSKIQLALVEPPTVGFHAVDNINVSDIDTVV
;
A
#
# COMPACT_ATOMS: atom_id res chain seq x y z
N MET A 1 -16.85 -3.93 9.18
CA MET A 1 -15.46 -3.89 9.64
C MET A 1 -15.12 -2.53 10.22
N GLN A 2 -14.18 -2.50 11.17
CA GLN A 2 -13.68 -1.25 11.71
C GLN A 2 -12.61 -0.62 10.84
N ALA A 3 -12.56 0.72 10.78
CA ALA A 3 -11.52 1.47 10.10
C ALA A 3 -11.21 2.76 10.87
N ILE A 4 -9.96 3.20 10.80
CA ILE A 4 -9.52 4.51 11.30
C ILE A 4 -9.57 5.49 10.13
N GLU A 5 -10.36 6.54 10.26
CA GLU A 5 -10.62 7.49 9.18
C GLU A 5 -10.27 8.91 9.60
N ILE A 6 -9.56 9.62 8.73
CA ILE A 6 -9.37 11.07 8.83
C ILE A 6 -10.54 11.71 8.08
N THR A 7 -11.52 12.21 8.83
CA THR A 7 -12.74 12.78 8.24
C THR A 7 -12.55 14.19 7.73
N GLN A 8 -11.63 14.94 8.32
CA GLN A 8 -11.15 16.26 7.92
C GLN A 8 -9.79 16.53 8.60
N PRO A 9 -9.04 17.54 8.19
CA PRO A 9 -7.79 17.90 8.87
C PRO A 9 -7.94 18.01 10.39
N GLY A 10 -7.08 17.30 11.12
CA GLY A 10 -7.05 17.26 12.58
C GLY A 10 -8.12 16.39 13.25
N VAL A 11 -8.99 15.70 12.49
CA VAL A 11 -10.05 14.87 13.05
C VAL A 11 -9.89 13.42 12.58
N LEU A 12 -9.64 12.54 13.54
CA LEU A 12 -9.48 11.11 13.35
C LEU A 12 -10.62 10.39 14.08
N GLN A 13 -11.29 9.46 13.41
CA GLN A 13 -12.42 8.70 13.95
C GLN A 13 -12.29 7.21 13.69
N LEU A 14 -12.74 6.40 14.63
CA LEU A 14 -13.04 5.00 14.39
C LEU A 14 -14.42 4.89 13.75
N THR A 15 -14.50 4.31 12.57
CA THR A 15 -15.72 4.19 11.78
C THR A 15 -16.05 2.73 11.47
N GLU A 16 -17.33 2.46 11.29
CA GLU A 16 -17.82 1.19 10.75
C GLU A 16 -17.94 1.29 9.23
N ARG A 17 -17.39 0.31 8.51
CA ARG A 17 -17.43 0.21 7.05
C ARG A 17 -17.89 -1.18 6.64
N GLU A 18 -18.46 -1.32 5.46
CA GLU A 18 -18.69 -2.63 4.88
C GLU A 18 -17.34 -3.31 4.56
N LYS A 19 -17.27 -4.63 4.77
CA LYS A 19 -16.10 -5.41 4.36
C LYS A 19 -16.04 -5.37 2.82
N PRO A 20 -14.88 -5.07 2.19
CA PRO A 20 -14.79 -5.04 0.75
C PRO A 20 -15.13 -6.40 0.12
N ASP A 21 -15.88 -6.38 -0.97
CA ASP A 21 -16.05 -7.55 -1.82
C ASP A 21 -14.74 -7.85 -2.57
N THR A 22 -14.48 -9.13 -2.79
CA THR A 22 -13.33 -9.57 -3.57
C THR A 22 -13.69 -9.61 -5.05
N SER A 23 -13.18 -8.67 -5.84
CA SER A 23 -13.37 -8.71 -7.30
C SER A 23 -12.54 -9.83 -7.95
N GLU A 24 -12.87 -10.15 -9.21
CA GLU A 24 -12.26 -11.30 -9.91
C GLU A 24 -10.73 -11.25 -10.00
N ASN A 25 -10.14 -10.06 -10.02
CA ASN A 25 -8.69 -9.83 -10.19
C ASN A 25 -8.03 -9.29 -8.91
N GLU A 26 -8.71 -9.36 -7.78
CA GLU A 26 -8.23 -8.82 -6.52
C GLU A 26 -8.03 -9.89 -5.45
N ILE A 27 -7.25 -9.53 -4.46
CA ILE A 27 -7.02 -10.30 -3.24
C ILE A 27 -7.56 -9.49 -2.08
N LEU A 28 -8.43 -10.11 -1.30
CA LEU A 28 -8.88 -9.58 -0.02
C LEU A 28 -7.81 -9.90 1.03
N LEU A 29 -7.32 -8.90 1.68
CA LEU A 29 -6.29 -8.98 2.70
C LEU A 29 -6.89 -8.64 4.07
N LYS A 30 -6.66 -9.50 5.05
CA LYS A 30 -6.87 -9.21 6.47
C LYS A 30 -5.62 -8.54 7.02
N ILE A 31 -5.77 -7.34 7.54
CA ILE A 31 -4.64 -6.54 8.03
C ILE A 31 -4.14 -7.08 9.37
N ASN A 32 -2.82 -7.23 9.50
CA ASN A 32 -2.16 -7.61 10.74
C ASN A 32 -1.50 -6.39 11.42
N TYR A 33 -0.73 -5.61 10.65
CA TYR A 33 -0.04 -4.40 11.11
C TYR A 33 -0.01 -3.37 9.99
N VAL A 34 -0.03 -2.10 10.38
CA VAL A 34 0.16 -0.97 9.48
C VAL A 34 1.20 -0.05 10.11
N GLY A 35 2.27 0.27 9.37
CA GLY A 35 3.21 1.30 9.74
C GLY A 35 2.59 2.70 9.59
N PHE A 36 3.06 3.64 10.38
CA PHE A 36 2.60 5.03 10.35
C PHE A 36 3.68 5.92 9.72
N CYS A 37 3.44 6.33 8.50
CA CYS A 37 4.34 7.16 7.70
C CYS A 37 4.17 8.66 8.00
N GLY A 38 5.21 9.44 7.74
CA GLY A 38 5.13 10.91 7.77
C GLY A 38 4.08 11.50 6.80
N SER A 39 3.76 10.78 5.72
CA SER A 39 2.69 11.15 4.80
C SER A 39 1.29 11.02 5.41
N ASP A 40 1.06 10.05 6.31
CA ASP A 40 -0.18 9.91 7.06
C ASP A 40 -0.35 11.08 8.05
N LEU A 41 0.76 11.47 8.71
CA LEU A 41 0.76 12.68 9.54
C LEU A 41 0.46 13.93 8.71
N SER A 42 1.06 14.06 7.54
CA SER A 42 0.79 15.18 6.62
C SER A 42 -0.66 15.22 6.17
N THR A 43 -1.26 14.05 5.94
CA THR A 43 -2.69 13.90 5.66
C THR A 43 -3.53 14.35 6.85
N TYR A 44 -3.23 13.87 8.06
CA TYR A 44 -3.93 14.29 9.26
C TYR A 44 -3.86 15.81 9.50
N LEU A 45 -2.72 16.41 9.24
CA LEU A 45 -2.52 17.86 9.40
C LEU A 45 -3.10 18.72 8.26
N GLY A 46 -3.70 18.13 7.24
CA GLY A 46 -4.25 18.85 6.09
C GLY A 46 -3.17 19.42 5.13
N LYS A 47 -1.94 18.92 5.23
CA LYS A 47 -0.79 19.40 4.44
C LYS A 47 -0.52 18.59 3.16
N ASN A 48 -1.24 17.49 2.94
CA ASN A 48 -1.10 16.66 1.74
C ASN A 48 -2.14 17.10 0.69
N PRO A 49 -1.72 17.81 -0.39
CA PRO A 49 -2.64 18.35 -1.39
C PRO A 49 -3.31 17.27 -2.27
N MET A 50 -2.80 16.02 -2.23
CA MET A 50 -3.33 14.92 -3.03
C MET A 50 -4.48 14.18 -2.35
N VAL A 51 -4.73 14.47 -1.08
CA VAL A 51 -5.77 13.77 -0.29
C VAL A 51 -7.10 14.50 -0.39
N LYS A 52 -8.15 13.73 -0.63
CA LYS A 52 -9.55 14.15 -0.48
C LYS A 52 -10.14 13.46 0.75
N TYR A 53 -10.74 14.25 1.63
CA TYR A 53 -11.39 13.73 2.84
C TYR A 53 -12.86 13.35 2.58
N PRO A 54 -13.40 12.36 3.28
CA PRO A 54 -12.73 11.53 4.28
C PRO A 54 -11.72 10.55 3.65
N ARG A 55 -10.71 10.09 4.43
CA ARG A 55 -9.68 9.15 3.96
C ARG A 55 -9.26 8.17 5.06
N ILE A 56 -9.20 6.89 4.75
CA ILE A 56 -8.54 5.88 5.56
C ILE A 56 -7.05 5.92 5.19
N PRO A 57 -6.12 6.23 6.12
CA PRO A 57 -4.69 6.29 5.84
C PRO A 57 -4.04 4.89 5.87
N GLY A 58 -2.71 4.84 5.68
CA GLY A 58 -1.89 3.65 5.85
C GLY A 58 -1.54 2.92 4.55
N HIS A 59 -0.24 2.71 4.32
CA HIS A 59 0.30 2.07 3.12
C HIS A 59 1.52 1.17 3.41
N GLU A 60 2.03 1.15 4.63
CA GLU A 60 3.08 0.24 5.11
C GLU A 60 2.40 -0.98 5.71
N VAL A 61 2.19 -2.02 4.92
CA VAL A 61 1.19 -3.06 5.20
C VAL A 61 1.81 -4.41 5.51
N SER A 62 1.33 -5.03 6.59
CA SER A 62 1.42 -6.47 6.81
C SER A 62 0.03 -7.06 6.89
N ALA A 63 -0.21 -8.09 6.11
CA ALA A 63 -1.51 -8.71 6.00
C ALA A 63 -1.42 -10.23 5.89
N THR A 64 -2.59 -10.87 5.93
CA THR A 64 -2.78 -12.26 5.59
C THR A 64 -3.81 -12.33 4.48
N ILE A 65 -3.58 -13.15 3.46
CA ILE A 65 -4.56 -13.38 2.40
C ILE A 65 -5.81 -14.02 3.03
N GLU A 66 -6.94 -13.36 2.89
CA GLU A 66 -8.25 -13.85 3.37
C GLU A 66 -8.99 -14.58 2.26
N GLU A 67 -9.04 -13.98 1.06
CA GLU A 67 -9.77 -14.50 -0.09
C GLU A 67 -9.10 -14.06 -1.39
N THR A 68 -9.24 -14.88 -2.45
CA THR A 68 -8.69 -14.58 -3.78
C THR A 68 -9.81 -14.59 -4.83
N GLY A 69 -9.80 -13.61 -5.73
CA GLY A 69 -10.70 -13.56 -6.87
C GLY A 69 -10.40 -14.69 -7.88
N ARG A 70 -11.39 -15.03 -8.69
CA ARG A 70 -11.32 -16.20 -9.60
C ARG A 70 -10.21 -16.14 -10.67
N ASN A 71 -9.71 -14.97 -11.01
CA ASN A 71 -8.63 -14.77 -11.99
C ASN A 71 -7.26 -14.60 -11.33
N VAL A 72 -7.16 -14.73 -10.01
CA VAL A 72 -5.91 -14.63 -9.27
C VAL A 72 -5.10 -15.89 -9.49
N PRO A 73 -3.79 -15.78 -9.80
CA PRO A 73 -2.93 -16.95 -9.97
C PRO A 73 -2.91 -17.87 -8.74
N GLU A 74 -2.90 -19.20 -8.97
CA GLU A 74 -2.97 -20.23 -7.92
C GLU A 74 -1.85 -20.17 -6.87
N LYS A 75 -0.76 -19.48 -7.15
CA LYS A 75 0.32 -19.26 -6.17
C LYS A 75 -0.10 -18.42 -4.97
N PHE A 76 -1.18 -17.65 -5.06
CA PHE A 76 -1.76 -16.90 -3.96
C PHE A 76 -2.84 -17.72 -3.29
N GLN A 77 -2.64 -18.07 -2.02
CA GLN A 77 -3.56 -18.89 -1.27
C GLN A 77 -4.01 -18.20 0.03
N PRO A 78 -5.26 -18.37 0.46
CA PRO A 78 -5.70 -17.95 1.78
C PRO A 78 -4.78 -18.44 2.89
N GLY A 79 -4.54 -17.59 3.89
CA GLY A 79 -3.64 -17.87 5.00
C GLY A 79 -2.18 -17.46 4.79
N GLN A 80 -1.75 -17.16 3.57
CA GLN A 80 -0.37 -16.72 3.32
C GLN A 80 -0.11 -15.30 3.88
N PRO A 81 1.07 -15.08 4.49
CA PRO A 81 1.50 -13.75 4.91
C PRO A 81 1.88 -12.91 3.68
N ALA A 82 1.49 -11.64 3.69
CA ALA A 82 1.66 -10.77 2.55
C ALA A 82 1.93 -9.31 2.94
N THR A 83 2.57 -8.59 2.03
CA THR A 83 2.62 -7.12 1.99
C THR A 83 2.12 -6.63 0.63
N VAL A 84 2.04 -5.31 0.45
CA VAL A 84 1.52 -4.72 -0.78
C VAL A 84 2.47 -3.67 -1.36
N VAL A 85 2.48 -3.55 -2.68
CA VAL A 85 2.99 -2.36 -3.36
C VAL A 85 1.87 -1.32 -3.37
N PRO A 86 2.01 -0.21 -2.63
CA PRO A 86 0.89 0.71 -2.38
C PRO A 86 0.48 1.56 -3.60
N TYR A 87 1.24 1.49 -4.68
CA TYR A 87 1.04 2.29 -5.87
C TYR A 87 0.31 1.52 -6.96
N THR A 88 -0.74 2.12 -7.53
CA THR A 88 -1.42 1.55 -8.71
C THR A 88 -0.76 2.02 -10.01
N ASN A 89 -1.14 1.39 -11.12
CA ASN A 89 -0.77 1.85 -12.45
C ASN A 89 -1.85 1.42 -13.45
N CYS A 90 -2.17 2.29 -14.40
CA CYS A 90 -3.27 2.06 -15.33
C CYS A 90 -2.95 1.11 -16.51
N GLY A 91 -1.68 0.84 -16.78
CA GLY A 91 -1.23 -0.04 -17.86
C GLY A 91 -1.27 0.58 -19.27
N HIS A 92 -1.99 1.68 -19.50
CA HIS A 92 -2.26 2.21 -20.86
C HIS A 92 -1.73 3.63 -21.12
N CYS A 93 -1.39 4.42 -20.11
CA CYS A 93 -0.81 5.75 -20.31
C CYS A 93 0.62 5.67 -20.90
N PRO A 94 1.15 6.78 -21.44
CA PRO A 94 2.48 6.79 -22.05
C PRO A 94 3.60 6.25 -21.14
N ALA A 95 3.57 6.61 -19.85
CA ALA A 95 4.54 6.12 -18.87
C ALA A 95 4.42 4.60 -18.67
N CYS A 96 3.20 4.07 -18.51
CA CYS A 96 2.97 2.64 -18.35
C CYS A 96 3.39 1.83 -19.57
N LYS A 97 3.14 2.34 -20.79
CA LYS A 97 3.60 1.71 -22.04
C LYS A 97 5.12 1.62 -22.12
N GLN A 98 5.83 2.53 -21.48
CA GLN A 98 7.30 2.53 -21.35
C GLN A 98 7.78 1.79 -20.08
N LYS A 99 6.89 1.10 -19.35
CA LYS A 99 7.18 0.40 -18.08
C LYS A 99 7.66 1.32 -16.93
N LYS A 100 7.44 2.63 -17.05
CA LYS A 100 7.72 3.62 -16.01
C LYS A 100 6.49 3.78 -15.11
N TYR A 101 6.16 2.73 -14.37
CA TYR A 101 4.90 2.64 -13.60
C TYR A 101 4.80 3.69 -12.49
N ASN A 102 5.93 4.07 -11.89
CA ASN A 102 6.03 5.14 -10.89
C ASN A 102 5.62 6.52 -11.42
N ALA A 103 5.70 6.74 -12.73
CA ALA A 103 5.28 7.96 -13.41
C ALA A 103 3.88 7.84 -14.04
N CYS A 104 3.08 6.87 -13.61
CA CYS A 104 1.71 6.71 -14.11
C CYS A 104 0.86 7.95 -13.77
N GLN A 105 0.29 8.60 -14.79
CA GLN A 105 -0.56 9.78 -14.60
C GLN A 105 -1.89 9.49 -13.88
N TYR A 106 -2.28 8.21 -13.78
CA TYR A 106 -3.47 7.73 -13.07
C TYR A 106 -3.09 6.88 -11.86
N ASN A 107 -1.92 7.15 -11.27
CA ASN A 107 -1.52 6.47 -10.04
C ASN A 107 -2.46 6.85 -8.91
N GLU A 108 -2.89 5.85 -8.16
CA GLU A 108 -3.61 6.00 -6.90
C GLU A 108 -2.81 5.28 -5.80
N THR A 109 -2.27 6.06 -4.89
CA THR A 109 -1.53 5.54 -3.74
C THR A 109 -2.49 5.20 -2.63
N LEU A 110 -2.30 4.02 -2.04
CA LEU A 110 -3.03 3.53 -0.87
C LEU A 110 -2.86 4.53 0.30
N GLY A 111 -3.96 4.91 0.94
CA GLY A 111 -3.96 5.91 2.02
C GLY A 111 -3.85 7.37 1.57
N VAL A 112 -3.76 7.65 0.26
CA VAL A 112 -3.66 9.00 -0.30
C VAL A 112 -4.80 9.28 -1.27
N GLN A 113 -4.74 8.80 -2.50
CA GLN A 113 -5.82 8.97 -3.49
C GLN A 113 -6.92 7.92 -3.32
N ARG A 114 -6.60 6.76 -2.79
CA ARG A 114 -7.56 5.70 -2.42
C ARG A 114 -7.43 5.35 -0.95
N ASP A 115 -8.45 4.71 -0.37
CA ASP A 115 -8.44 4.30 1.03
C ASP A 115 -7.32 3.32 1.32
N GLY A 116 -6.68 3.51 2.47
CA GLY A 116 -5.52 2.78 2.93
C GLY A 116 -5.85 1.59 3.84
N ALA A 117 -4.82 1.10 4.49
CA ALA A 117 -4.85 -0.14 5.25
C ALA A 117 -5.14 0.03 6.74
N MET A 118 -5.42 1.23 7.24
CA MET A 118 -5.86 1.40 8.64
C MET A 118 -7.33 0.97 8.81
N SER A 119 -7.60 -0.27 8.42
CA SER A 119 -8.88 -0.98 8.51
C SER A 119 -8.64 -2.46 8.75
N GLU A 120 -9.68 -3.24 9.07
CA GLU A 120 -9.51 -4.69 9.27
C GLU A 120 -9.22 -5.43 7.96
N PHE A 121 -9.75 -4.94 6.83
CA PHE A 121 -9.61 -5.57 5.51
C PHE A 121 -9.42 -4.53 4.42
N ILE A 122 -8.64 -4.90 3.38
CA ILE A 122 -8.55 -4.16 2.12
C ILE A 122 -8.60 -5.12 0.94
N SER A 123 -9.14 -4.67 -0.19
CA SER A 123 -9.06 -5.40 -1.47
C SER A 123 -8.09 -4.68 -2.40
N VAL A 124 -7.15 -5.43 -2.98
CA VAL A 124 -6.11 -4.88 -3.86
C VAL A 124 -5.88 -5.78 -5.08
N PRO A 125 -5.48 -5.23 -6.24
CA PRO A 125 -5.11 -6.04 -7.40
C PRO A 125 -4.01 -7.04 -7.04
N TRP A 126 -4.16 -8.29 -7.46
CA TRP A 126 -3.21 -9.36 -7.12
C TRP A 126 -1.76 -9.04 -7.52
N GLN A 127 -1.56 -8.27 -8.60
CA GLN A 127 -0.23 -7.82 -9.06
C GLN A 127 0.49 -6.92 -8.06
N LYS A 128 -0.22 -6.40 -7.08
CA LYS A 128 0.30 -5.54 -6.01
C LYS A 128 0.57 -6.28 -4.72
N VAL A 129 0.26 -7.56 -4.65
CA VAL A 129 0.48 -8.40 -3.47
C VAL A 129 1.82 -9.13 -3.60
N ILE A 130 2.61 -9.06 -2.54
CA ILE A 130 3.87 -9.79 -2.39
C ILE A 130 3.70 -10.75 -1.21
N VAL A 131 3.91 -12.04 -1.46
CA VAL A 131 3.89 -13.09 -0.44
C VAL A 131 5.33 -13.46 -0.10
N ASP A 132 5.65 -13.44 1.17
CA ASP A 132 6.93 -13.91 1.68
C ASP A 132 6.71 -14.64 3.03
N PRO A 133 6.80 -15.99 3.04
CA PRO A 133 6.58 -16.78 4.23
C PRO A 133 7.77 -16.75 5.22
N GLU A 134 8.93 -16.25 4.81
CA GLU A 134 10.12 -16.18 5.66
C GLU A 134 10.12 -14.94 6.56
N LEU A 135 9.40 -13.89 6.14
CA LEU A 135 9.29 -12.66 6.91
C LEU A 135 8.20 -12.75 7.99
N SER A 136 8.52 -12.31 9.18
CA SER A 136 7.53 -12.12 10.24
C SER A 136 6.53 -11.03 9.86
N LYS A 137 5.36 -11.03 10.51
CA LYS A 137 4.32 -10.02 10.26
C LYS A 137 4.82 -8.58 10.48
N ILE A 138 5.71 -8.35 11.47
CA ILE A 138 6.29 -7.03 11.69
C ILE A 138 7.25 -6.66 10.55
N GLN A 139 8.10 -7.60 10.10
CA GLN A 139 9.02 -7.35 8.99
C GLN A 139 8.26 -7.05 7.69
N LEU A 140 7.12 -7.71 7.43
CA LEU A 140 6.28 -7.41 6.26
C LEU A 140 5.77 -5.96 6.26
N ALA A 141 5.40 -5.40 7.43
CA ALA A 141 5.01 -3.99 7.53
C ALA A 141 6.18 -3.03 7.27
N LEU A 142 7.41 -3.49 7.49
CA LEU A 142 8.63 -2.70 7.30
C LEU A 142 9.24 -2.88 5.88
N VAL A 143 8.59 -3.59 4.96
CA VAL A 143 9.14 -3.78 3.60
C VAL A 143 9.07 -2.49 2.79
N GLU A 144 7.99 -1.72 2.88
CA GLU A 144 7.79 -0.51 2.08
C GLU A 144 8.80 0.60 2.43
N PRO A 145 8.98 1.03 3.70
CA PRO A 145 9.83 2.18 4.03
C PRO A 145 11.27 2.11 3.52
N PRO A 146 12.01 0.99 3.61
CA PRO A 146 13.37 0.90 3.10
C PRO A 146 13.47 1.02 1.58
N THR A 147 12.39 0.75 0.83
CA THR A 147 12.43 0.83 -0.65
C THR A 147 12.78 2.23 -1.14
N VAL A 148 12.41 3.26 -0.39
CA VAL A 148 12.75 4.67 -0.69
C VAL A 148 14.26 4.88 -0.64
N GLY A 149 14.91 4.39 0.43
CA GLY A 149 16.37 4.47 0.60
C GLY A 149 17.12 3.62 -0.43
N PHE A 150 16.70 2.37 -0.64
CA PHE A 150 17.28 1.50 -1.66
C PHE A 150 17.18 2.11 -3.06
N HIS A 151 16.04 2.66 -3.43
CA HIS A 151 15.87 3.31 -4.73
C HIS A 151 16.78 4.54 -4.87
N ALA A 152 16.98 5.33 -3.84
CA ALA A 152 17.88 6.46 -3.85
C ALA A 152 19.33 6.01 -4.09
N VAL A 153 19.80 4.99 -3.35
CA VAL A 153 21.16 4.45 -3.49
C VAL A 153 21.39 3.82 -4.87
N ASP A 154 20.40 3.06 -5.37
CA ASP A 154 20.47 2.40 -6.69
C ASP A 154 20.63 3.42 -7.84
N ASN A 155 20.09 4.62 -7.69
CA ASN A 155 20.17 5.66 -8.72
C ASN A 155 21.48 6.48 -8.72
N ILE A 156 22.31 6.40 -7.68
CA ILE A 156 23.52 7.25 -7.56
C ILE A 156 24.85 6.50 -7.74
N ASN A 157 24.81 5.20 -8.10
CA ASN A 157 26.01 4.38 -8.35
C ASN A 157 27.10 4.54 -7.28
N VAL A 158 26.73 4.40 -6.00
CA VAL A 158 27.69 4.49 -4.88
C VAL A 158 28.70 3.34 -4.96
N SER A 159 29.98 3.66 -4.78
CA SER A 159 31.08 2.69 -4.73
C SER A 159 31.64 2.57 -3.30
N ASP A 160 32.43 1.53 -3.04
CA ASP A 160 33.05 1.26 -1.73
C ASP A 160 34.02 2.36 -1.25
N ILE A 161 34.43 3.26 -2.15
CA ILE A 161 35.32 4.39 -1.86
C ILE A 161 34.60 5.71 -1.65
N ASP A 162 33.27 5.74 -1.83
CA ASP A 162 32.48 6.96 -1.70
C ASP A 162 32.12 7.23 -0.23
N THR A 163 32.15 8.50 0.14
CA THR A 163 31.61 8.98 1.41
C THR A 163 30.27 9.64 1.17
N VAL A 164 29.23 9.09 1.78
CA VAL A 164 27.88 9.63 1.67
C VAL A 164 27.58 10.46 2.94
N VAL A 165 27.15 11.72 2.73
CA VAL A 165 26.84 12.68 3.82
C VAL A 165 25.37 13.07 3.76
#